data_f190e59151bcd9f09961b4d9e10e2ee0
#
_entry.id   f190e59151bcd9f09961b4d9e10e2ee0
#
_cell.length_a   1.000
_cell.length_b   1.000
_cell.length_c   1.000
_cell.angle_alpha   90.00
_cell.angle_beta   90.00
_cell.angle_gamma   90.00
#
_symmetry.space_group_name_H-M   'P 1'
#
loop_
_entity.id
_entity.type
_entity.pdbx_description
1 polymer ?
#
loop_
_entity_poly.entity_id
_entity_poly.type
_entity_poly.pdbx_seq_one_letter_code
_entity_poly.pdbx_strand_id
1 'polypeptide(L)'
;ATLGDFDDIRRRSIMSYVKNDRNYYFVNSGGSLSASQIHPGTPGIFDIQTIEYFYGTSTDTNLGDTTYSYVDKPIMLETIIDSGGSDTIDASNQTEEVRINLNGGTASSIGQWSRAEQISYYEALGLASSAAMQSTFNTYDSLAQSGYASPHNKGWYEGEDNLAIAFSSVIENAKGGTKADTIIGNSTSNQITGNGGNDTLDGAGGTDYAIFSGALANYTITGNGTSAQITDNVGSNGSDVLKNFEYARFSNHDYDLSTGVASITSWKNTEPDYAKY
;
A
#
# COMPACT_ATOMS: atom_id res chain seq x y z
N ALA A 1 29.42 -7.76 8.39
CA ALA A 1 29.32 -6.97 7.16
C ALA A 1 28.40 -5.80 7.45
N THR A 2 28.82 -4.57 7.22
CA THR A 2 27.96 -3.40 7.24
C THR A 2 27.15 -3.38 5.95
N LEU A 3 25.83 -3.28 6.05
CA LEU A 3 24.97 -2.94 4.92
C LEU A 3 25.44 -1.59 4.35
N GLY A 4 25.30 -1.38 3.05
CA GLY A 4 25.58 -0.08 2.45
C GLY A 4 24.67 1.01 3.03
N ASP A 5 25.08 2.27 2.97
CA ASP A 5 24.37 3.40 3.59
C ASP A 5 22.87 3.48 3.26
N PHE A 6 22.46 2.99 2.10
CA PHE A 6 21.06 2.94 1.68
C PHE A 6 20.23 1.87 2.38
N ASP A 7 20.86 0.82 2.85
CA ASP A 7 20.18 -0.34 3.42
C ASP A 7 20.31 -0.38 4.95
N ASP A 8 21.25 0.39 5.51
CA ASP A 8 21.47 0.47 6.96
C ASP A 8 20.55 1.54 7.58
N ILE A 9 19.23 1.30 7.51
CA ILE A 9 18.24 2.13 8.19
C ILE A 9 17.30 1.27 9.03
N ARG A 10 16.78 1.81 10.13
CA ARG A 10 15.88 1.10 11.05
C ARG A 10 14.59 0.59 10.41
N ARG A 11 14.17 1.17 9.31
CA ARG A 11 13.01 0.71 8.55
C ARG A 11 13.22 -0.67 7.92
N ARG A 12 14.50 -1.03 7.64
CA ARG A 12 14.86 -2.28 6.97
C ARG A 12 15.55 -3.28 7.90
N SER A 13 16.09 -2.81 9.02
CA SER A 13 16.72 -3.67 10.03
C SER A 13 16.62 -3.03 11.41
N ILE A 14 16.18 -3.81 12.43
CA ILE A 14 16.19 -3.41 13.83
C ILE A 14 17.63 -3.28 14.37
N MET A 15 18.59 -3.88 13.70
CA MET A 15 20.01 -3.81 14.03
C MET A 15 20.70 -2.53 13.51
N SER A 16 20.01 -1.72 12.71
CA SER A 16 20.56 -0.48 12.17
C SER A 16 20.77 0.57 13.26
N TYR A 17 21.87 1.29 13.13
CA TYR A 17 22.18 2.47 13.95
C TYR A 17 21.63 3.78 13.37
N VAL A 18 21.17 3.79 12.13
CA VAL A 18 20.56 4.97 11.49
C VAL A 18 19.16 5.20 12.03
N LYS A 19 19.04 6.10 13.00
CA LYS A 19 17.83 6.32 13.81
C LYS A 19 16.85 7.35 13.24
N ASN A 20 17.33 8.22 12.36
CA ASN A 20 16.63 9.49 12.11
C ASN A 20 16.05 9.59 10.69
N ASP A 21 15.81 8.45 10.03
CA ASP A 21 15.20 8.45 8.69
C ASP A 21 13.67 8.33 8.79
N ARG A 22 12.98 9.43 8.54
CA ARG A 22 11.49 9.50 8.41
C ARG A 22 10.71 8.80 9.53
N ASN A 23 11.20 8.83 10.77
CA ASN A 23 10.62 8.08 11.89
C ASN A 23 10.21 8.93 13.10
N TYR A 24 10.16 10.27 12.95
CA TYR A 24 9.56 11.14 13.96
C TYR A 24 8.16 11.57 13.56
N TYR A 25 7.25 11.59 14.51
CA TYR A 25 5.85 11.96 14.32
C TYR A 25 5.29 12.75 15.52
N PHE A 26 4.17 13.43 15.33
CA PHE A 26 3.51 14.13 16.42
C PHE A 26 2.66 13.20 17.29
N VAL A 27 2.77 13.40 18.60
CA VAL A 27 1.91 12.79 19.61
C VAL A 27 1.15 13.88 20.33
N ASN A 28 -0.17 13.76 20.37
CA ASN A 28 -1.03 14.61 21.21
C ASN A 28 -1.19 13.94 22.57
N SER A 29 -0.68 14.57 23.62
CA SER A 29 -0.83 14.10 25.00
C SER A 29 -1.47 15.21 25.84
N GLY A 30 -2.75 15.03 26.18
CA GLY A 30 -3.50 15.95 27.03
C GLY A 30 -3.62 17.38 26.48
N GLY A 31 -3.70 17.57 25.15
CA GLY A 31 -3.78 18.88 24.50
C GLY A 31 -2.43 19.51 24.19
N SER A 32 -1.33 18.83 24.45
CA SER A 32 0.03 19.27 24.09
C SER A 32 0.59 18.39 22.96
N LEU A 33 1.14 19.03 21.94
CA LEU A 33 1.78 18.35 20.82
C LEU A 33 3.27 18.18 21.09
N SER A 34 3.78 16.97 20.99
CA SER A 34 5.21 16.65 21.13
C SER A 34 5.67 15.74 20.00
N ALA A 35 6.97 15.75 19.68
CA ALA A 35 7.53 14.79 18.75
C ALA A 35 7.92 13.49 19.46
N SER A 36 7.63 12.36 18.84
CA SER A 36 8.04 11.03 19.30
C SER A 36 8.67 10.27 18.15
N GLN A 37 9.43 9.23 18.48
CA GLN A 37 10.06 8.37 17.48
C GLN A 37 9.24 7.10 17.30
N ILE A 38 8.99 6.73 16.05
CA ILE A 38 8.40 5.44 15.71
C ILE A 38 9.48 4.35 15.76
N HIS A 39 9.11 3.20 16.26
CA HIS A 39 9.93 2.01 16.26
C HIS A 39 9.27 0.93 15.40
N PRO A 40 10.06 0.09 14.69
CA PRO A 40 9.50 -1.05 13.97
C PRO A 40 8.67 -1.95 14.89
N GLY A 41 7.46 -2.29 14.45
CA GLY A 41 6.58 -3.24 15.16
C GLY A 41 6.98 -4.70 14.91
N THR A 42 7.68 -4.94 13.81
CA THR A 42 8.20 -6.26 13.40
C THR A 42 9.68 -6.16 13.06
N PRO A 43 10.44 -7.27 12.98
CA PRO A 43 11.78 -7.26 12.39
C PRO A 43 11.74 -6.66 10.98
N GLY A 44 12.79 -5.94 10.63
CA GLY A 44 12.90 -5.35 9.29
C GLY A 44 13.13 -6.42 8.22
N ILE A 45 12.91 -6.05 6.97
CA ILE A 45 12.98 -6.96 5.82
C ILE A 45 14.33 -7.71 5.72
N PHE A 46 15.45 -7.04 6.03
CA PHE A 46 16.78 -7.66 6.02
C PHE A 46 17.08 -8.51 7.25
N ASP A 47 16.44 -8.23 8.39
CA ASP A 47 16.52 -9.10 9.56
C ASP A 47 15.86 -10.44 9.24
N ILE A 48 14.68 -10.39 8.63
CA ILE A 48 13.92 -11.58 8.21
C ILE A 48 14.72 -12.36 7.18
N GLN A 49 15.24 -11.71 6.13
CA GLN A 49 16.07 -12.36 5.12
C GLN A 49 17.30 -13.07 5.74
N THR A 50 17.91 -12.44 6.73
CA THR A 50 19.07 -13.03 7.43
C THR A 50 18.67 -14.26 8.23
N ILE A 51 17.54 -14.19 8.94
CA ILE A 51 17.00 -15.32 9.71
C ILE A 51 16.64 -16.47 8.75
N GLU A 52 15.96 -16.19 7.67
CA GLU A 52 15.58 -17.18 6.66
C GLU A 52 16.79 -17.83 5.99
N TYR A 53 17.86 -17.08 5.76
CA TYR A 53 19.11 -17.62 5.22
C TYR A 53 19.75 -18.68 6.14
N PHE A 54 19.71 -18.48 7.47
CA PHE A 54 20.33 -19.39 8.44
C PHE A 54 19.42 -20.53 8.89
N TYR A 55 18.12 -20.30 8.95
CA TYR A 55 17.15 -21.22 9.57
C TYR A 55 16.08 -21.75 8.62
N GLY A 56 16.06 -21.25 7.38
CA GLY A 56 15.01 -21.54 6.40
C GLY A 56 13.84 -20.55 6.51
N THR A 57 13.02 -20.53 5.47
CA THR A 57 11.80 -19.71 5.42
C THR A 57 10.73 -20.23 6.38
N SER A 58 9.91 -19.35 6.92
CA SER A 58 8.74 -19.76 7.70
C SER A 58 7.80 -20.60 6.83
N THR A 59 7.27 -21.69 7.39
CA THR A 59 6.32 -22.59 6.72
C THR A 59 4.99 -22.71 7.44
N ASP A 60 4.79 -21.94 8.51
CA ASP A 60 3.64 -22.04 9.41
C ASP A 60 3.08 -20.70 9.89
N THR A 61 3.55 -19.58 9.31
CA THR A 61 3.05 -18.26 9.64
C THR A 61 1.97 -17.85 8.64
N ASN A 62 0.76 -17.58 9.11
CA ASN A 62 -0.37 -17.10 8.30
C ASN A 62 -0.64 -17.98 7.06
N LEU A 63 -0.93 -19.28 7.29
CA LEU A 63 -1.14 -20.27 6.21
C LEU A 63 -2.49 -20.15 5.48
N GLY A 64 -3.42 -19.40 6.01
CA GLY A 64 -4.74 -19.22 5.42
C GLY A 64 -4.91 -17.84 4.82
N ASP A 65 -6.00 -17.63 4.09
CA ASP A 65 -6.33 -16.35 3.48
C ASP A 65 -6.34 -15.24 4.53
N THR A 66 -5.36 -14.35 4.47
CA THR A 66 -5.13 -13.29 5.44
C THR A 66 -5.44 -11.93 4.83
N THR A 67 -6.10 -11.07 5.60
CA THR A 67 -6.30 -9.66 5.20
C THR A 67 -5.51 -8.76 6.13
N TYR A 68 -4.52 -8.07 5.56
CA TYR A 68 -3.69 -7.06 6.23
C TYR A 68 -4.33 -5.68 6.05
N SER A 69 -4.97 -5.18 7.12
CA SER A 69 -5.64 -3.87 7.12
C SER A 69 -5.16 -3.01 8.26
N TYR A 70 -5.15 -1.70 8.05
CA TYR A 70 -4.59 -0.72 8.97
C TYR A 70 -5.59 0.40 9.21
N VAL A 71 -5.45 1.12 10.33
CA VAL A 71 -6.23 2.35 10.56
C VAL A 71 -5.90 3.40 9.50
N ASP A 72 -6.78 4.39 9.31
CA ASP A 72 -6.46 5.52 8.42
C ASP A 72 -5.20 6.26 8.90
N LYS A 73 -4.28 6.55 7.96
CA LYS A 73 -2.99 7.21 8.24
C LYS A 73 -2.18 6.54 9.36
N PRO A 74 -1.85 5.25 9.23
CA PRO A 74 -1.20 4.51 10.30
C PRO A 74 0.21 5.02 10.56
N ILE A 75 0.57 5.10 11.84
CA ILE A 75 1.93 5.39 12.26
C ILE A 75 2.60 4.06 12.60
N MET A 76 3.24 3.46 11.62
CA MET A 76 3.81 2.12 11.70
C MET A 76 5.09 1.96 10.89
N LEU A 77 5.88 0.96 11.23
CA LEU A 77 6.94 0.38 10.40
C LEU A 77 6.83 -1.14 10.58
N GLU A 78 6.34 -1.83 9.58
CA GLU A 78 6.04 -3.27 9.66
C GLU A 78 6.53 -4.03 8.44
N THR A 79 6.78 -5.34 8.63
CA THR A 79 7.06 -6.29 7.55
C THR A 79 6.12 -7.46 7.67
N ILE A 80 5.40 -7.76 6.61
CA ILE A 80 4.54 -8.94 6.48
C ILE A 80 5.43 -10.17 6.28
N ILE A 81 5.17 -11.21 7.08
CA ILE A 81 5.65 -12.58 6.88
C ILE A 81 4.42 -13.44 6.68
N ASP A 82 4.33 -14.06 5.51
CA ASP A 82 3.23 -14.92 5.13
C ASP A 82 3.76 -16.17 4.44
N SER A 83 3.21 -17.33 4.79
CA SER A 83 3.68 -18.63 4.29
C SER A 83 2.69 -19.28 3.34
N GLY A 84 1.55 -18.66 3.07
CA GLY A 84 0.58 -19.13 2.08
C GLY A 84 -0.87 -18.87 2.43
N GLY A 85 -1.67 -18.87 1.42
CA GLY A 85 -3.07 -18.49 1.40
C GLY A 85 -3.39 -17.76 0.11
N SER A 86 -4.48 -17.04 0.09
CA SER A 86 -4.77 -16.00 -0.89
C SER A 86 -4.96 -14.69 -0.11
N ASP A 87 -3.89 -13.89 -0.06
CA ASP A 87 -3.72 -12.84 0.92
C ASP A 87 -3.99 -11.47 0.31
N THR A 88 -4.42 -10.54 1.14
CA THR A 88 -4.85 -9.21 0.68
C THR A 88 -4.24 -8.11 1.54
N ILE A 89 -3.59 -7.12 0.92
CA ILE A 89 -3.35 -5.82 1.55
C ILE A 89 -4.58 -4.94 1.28
N ASP A 90 -5.34 -4.64 2.34
CA ASP A 90 -6.57 -3.85 2.25
C ASP A 90 -6.36 -2.45 2.83
N ALA A 91 -6.18 -1.46 1.93
CA ALA A 91 -6.08 -0.04 2.26
C ALA A 91 -7.37 0.73 1.94
N SER A 92 -8.50 0.05 1.79
CA SER A 92 -9.78 0.66 1.36
C SER A 92 -10.33 1.73 2.32
N ASN A 93 -9.87 1.76 3.54
CA ASN A 93 -10.20 2.76 4.54
C ASN A 93 -9.28 3.99 4.54
N GLN A 94 -8.24 4.01 3.68
CA GLN A 94 -7.32 5.13 3.63
C GLN A 94 -7.93 6.34 2.91
N THR A 95 -7.76 7.51 3.49
CA THR A 95 -8.27 8.78 2.95
C THR A 95 -7.22 9.57 2.17
N GLU A 96 -5.97 9.13 2.21
CA GLU A 96 -4.84 9.69 1.45
C GLU A 96 -4.26 8.66 0.49
N GLU A 97 -3.37 9.11 -0.41
CA GLU A 97 -2.71 8.29 -1.41
C GLU A 97 -2.03 7.06 -0.78
N VAL A 98 -2.18 5.91 -1.41
CA VAL A 98 -1.41 4.71 -1.08
C VAL A 98 -0.56 4.26 -2.26
N ARG A 99 0.57 3.65 -1.94
CA ARG A 99 1.42 2.95 -2.91
C ARG A 99 1.64 1.54 -2.42
N ILE A 100 1.10 0.58 -3.12
CA ILE A 100 1.24 -0.84 -2.79
C ILE A 100 2.09 -1.53 -3.84
N ASN A 101 3.08 -2.29 -3.39
CA ASN A 101 3.88 -3.17 -4.25
C ASN A 101 3.86 -4.57 -3.64
N LEU A 102 3.23 -5.52 -4.34
CA LEU A 102 3.02 -6.89 -3.87
C LEU A 102 4.25 -7.80 -4.03
N ASN A 103 5.34 -7.28 -4.59
CA ASN A 103 6.56 -8.07 -4.73
C ASN A 103 7.25 -8.27 -3.38
N GLY A 104 7.62 -9.51 -3.06
CA GLY A 104 8.46 -9.81 -1.91
C GLY A 104 9.79 -9.04 -1.97
N GLY A 105 10.27 -8.55 -0.84
CA GLY A 105 11.47 -7.75 -0.79
C GLY A 105 11.26 -6.26 -1.04
N THR A 106 10.02 -5.79 -1.23
CA THR A 106 9.70 -4.39 -1.50
C THR A 106 8.95 -3.73 -0.34
N ALA A 107 8.85 -2.40 -0.39
CA ALA A 107 8.08 -1.63 0.57
C ALA A 107 6.91 -0.92 -0.12
N SER A 108 5.85 -0.74 0.64
CA SER A 108 4.62 -0.04 0.33
C SER A 108 4.46 1.17 1.25
N SER A 109 3.67 2.15 0.80
CA SER A 109 3.31 3.35 1.57
C SER A 109 1.81 3.33 1.82
N ILE A 110 1.39 3.07 3.05
CA ILE A 110 -0.01 3.00 3.43
C ILE A 110 -0.39 4.29 4.14
N GLY A 111 -1.36 5.03 3.57
CA GLY A 111 -1.88 6.26 4.15
C GLY A 111 -0.81 7.35 4.26
N GLN A 112 -0.27 7.80 3.13
CA GLN A 112 0.67 8.91 3.10
C GLN A 112 0.03 10.16 3.70
N TRP A 113 0.78 10.87 4.55
CA TRP A 113 0.28 12.03 5.25
C TRP A 113 1.31 13.15 5.19
N SER A 114 1.17 14.02 4.20
CA SER A 114 2.11 15.12 3.96
C SER A 114 2.21 16.08 5.13
N ARG A 115 3.31 16.79 5.25
CA ARG A 115 3.51 17.82 6.28
C ARG A 115 2.47 18.92 6.22
N ALA A 116 2.03 19.30 5.02
CA ALA A 116 0.99 20.31 4.83
C ALA A 116 -0.34 19.86 5.43
N GLU A 117 -0.72 18.60 5.24
CA GLU A 117 -1.91 18.00 5.82
C GLU A 117 -1.79 17.86 7.33
N GLN A 118 -0.63 17.42 7.84
CA GLN A 118 -0.36 17.37 9.28
C GLN A 118 -0.49 18.75 9.91
N ILE A 119 0.07 19.79 9.31
CA ILE A 119 -0.08 21.17 9.76
C ILE A 119 -1.57 21.55 9.83
N SER A 120 -2.29 21.37 8.72
CA SER A 120 -3.71 21.73 8.64
C SER A 120 -4.54 21.00 9.70
N TYR A 121 -4.28 19.72 9.92
CA TYR A 121 -4.97 18.90 10.91
C TYR A 121 -4.73 19.40 12.34
N TYR A 122 -3.48 19.59 12.75
CA TYR A 122 -3.16 20.00 14.13
C TYR A 122 -3.49 21.48 14.41
N GLU A 123 -3.46 22.35 13.40
CA GLU A 123 -3.97 23.72 13.50
C GLU A 123 -5.49 23.74 13.73
N ALA A 124 -6.23 22.94 12.97
CA ALA A 124 -7.68 22.82 13.14
C ALA A 124 -8.07 22.33 14.54
N LEU A 125 -7.22 21.53 15.18
CA LEU A 125 -7.39 21.08 16.56
C LEU A 125 -6.91 22.13 17.60
N GLY A 126 -6.31 23.24 17.19
CA GLY A 126 -5.77 24.27 18.09
C GLY A 126 -4.55 23.82 18.89
N LEU A 127 -3.83 22.79 18.44
CA LEU A 127 -2.73 22.17 19.19
C LEU A 127 -1.36 22.83 18.94
N ALA A 128 -1.14 23.38 17.75
CA ALA A 128 0.09 24.08 17.40
C ALA A 128 -0.13 25.03 16.22
N SER A 129 0.70 26.07 16.07
CA SER A 129 0.72 26.91 14.89
C SER A 129 1.56 26.30 13.77
N SER A 130 1.26 26.64 12.51
CA SER A 130 2.07 26.23 11.35
C SER A 130 3.55 26.51 11.54
N ALA A 131 3.90 27.68 12.07
CA ALA A 131 5.28 28.08 12.29
C ALA A 131 6.00 27.18 13.31
N ALA A 132 5.32 26.79 14.39
CA ALA A 132 5.87 25.87 15.40
C ALA A 132 6.10 24.48 14.84
N MET A 133 5.15 23.95 14.06
CA MET A 133 5.26 22.64 13.42
C MET A 133 6.34 22.63 12.35
N GLN A 134 6.42 23.66 11.50
CA GLN A 134 7.48 23.79 10.50
C GLN A 134 8.88 23.86 11.14
N SER A 135 9.02 24.55 12.27
CA SER A 135 10.26 24.58 13.05
C SER A 135 10.63 23.19 13.57
N THR A 136 9.63 22.41 14.01
CA THR A 136 9.83 21.02 14.45
C THR A 136 10.30 20.14 13.30
N PHE A 137 9.66 20.20 12.12
CA PHE A 137 10.07 19.45 10.95
C PHE A 137 11.53 19.76 10.56
N ASN A 138 11.90 21.05 10.51
CA ASN A 138 13.27 21.48 10.18
C ASN A 138 14.30 20.96 11.19
N THR A 139 13.94 20.92 12.49
CA THR A 139 14.80 20.39 13.54
C THR A 139 15.10 18.91 13.30
N TYR A 140 14.09 18.10 13.06
CA TYR A 140 14.28 16.65 12.87
C TYR A 140 14.92 16.30 11.52
N ASP A 141 14.69 17.09 10.47
CA ASP A 141 15.42 16.97 9.22
C ASP A 141 16.91 17.27 9.41
N SER A 142 17.23 18.30 10.19
CA SER A 142 18.62 18.62 10.52
C SER A 142 19.30 17.51 11.33
N LEU A 143 18.57 16.86 12.23
CA LEU A 143 19.07 15.69 12.96
C LEU A 143 19.31 14.49 12.03
N ALA A 144 18.44 14.28 11.03
CA ALA A 144 18.62 13.24 10.03
C ALA A 144 19.86 13.48 9.14
N GLN A 145 20.24 14.75 8.93
CA GLN A 145 21.39 15.13 8.13
C GLN A 145 22.71 15.11 8.93
N SER A 146 22.66 15.29 10.26
CA SER A 146 23.86 15.50 11.11
C SER A 146 24.50 14.23 11.66
N GLY A 147 23.88 13.07 11.48
CA GLY A 147 24.38 11.79 11.99
C GLY A 147 24.91 10.89 10.86
N TYR A 148 24.66 9.59 10.98
CA TYR A 148 24.74 8.73 9.80
C TYR A 148 23.66 9.22 8.83
N ALA A 149 24.08 9.77 7.68
CA ALA A 149 23.21 10.48 6.78
C ALA A 149 22.00 9.63 6.37
N SER A 150 20.81 10.10 6.71
CA SER A 150 19.59 9.51 6.17
C SER A 150 19.65 9.61 4.64
N PRO A 151 19.40 8.52 3.89
CA PRO A 151 19.41 8.56 2.43
C PRO A 151 18.40 9.55 1.84
N HIS A 152 17.40 9.96 2.61
CA HIS A 152 16.34 10.87 2.18
C HIS A 152 16.48 12.28 2.77
N ASN A 153 17.42 12.52 3.68
CA ASN A 153 17.58 13.79 4.40
C ASN A 153 16.31 14.29 5.09
N LYS A 154 15.41 13.38 5.45
CA LYS A 154 14.13 13.65 6.11
C LYS A 154 14.07 12.89 7.42
N GLY A 155 13.82 13.57 8.53
CA GLY A 155 13.62 12.96 9.85
C GLY A 155 12.17 12.69 10.16
N TRP A 156 11.25 13.37 9.48
CA TRP A 156 9.84 13.36 9.78
C TRP A 156 9.10 12.25 9.02
N TYR A 157 8.15 11.59 9.72
CA TYR A 157 7.31 10.54 9.16
C TYR A 157 6.16 11.12 8.33
N GLU A 158 6.03 10.65 7.11
CA GLU A 158 4.99 11.03 6.16
C GLU A 158 4.23 9.80 5.60
N GLY A 159 4.36 8.62 6.22
CA GLY A 159 3.71 7.38 5.77
C GLY A 159 4.40 6.69 4.59
N GLU A 160 5.57 7.16 4.18
CA GLU A 160 6.32 6.54 3.07
C GLU A 160 7.03 5.26 3.53
N ASP A 161 7.03 4.19 2.69
CA ASP A 161 7.70 2.90 2.90
C ASP A 161 7.48 2.31 4.30
N ASN A 162 6.25 2.36 4.80
CA ASN A 162 5.91 1.98 6.16
C ASN A 162 5.47 0.52 6.32
N LEU A 163 5.23 -0.16 5.20
CA LEU A 163 4.88 -1.57 5.15
C LEU A 163 5.79 -2.30 4.15
N ALA A 164 6.46 -3.35 4.56
CA ALA A 164 7.26 -4.20 3.68
C ALA A 164 6.66 -5.61 3.58
N ILE A 165 7.04 -6.35 2.54
CA ILE A 165 6.73 -7.77 2.39
C ILE A 165 8.07 -8.54 2.45
N ALA A 166 8.17 -9.57 3.27
CA ALA A 166 9.36 -10.42 3.33
C ALA A 166 9.67 -11.05 1.96
N PHE A 167 10.94 -11.35 1.70
CA PHE A 167 11.36 -11.88 0.39
C PHE A 167 10.71 -13.22 0.04
N SER A 168 10.39 -14.03 1.05
CA SER A 168 9.77 -15.34 0.90
C SER A 168 8.25 -15.32 0.84
N SER A 169 7.62 -14.19 1.19
CA SER A 169 6.17 -14.07 1.27
C SER A 169 5.57 -13.65 -0.07
N VAL A 170 4.39 -14.19 -0.36
CA VAL A 170 3.60 -13.87 -1.55
C VAL A 170 2.27 -13.32 -1.08
N ILE A 171 1.88 -12.16 -1.59
CA ILE A 171 0.57 -11.55 -1.36
C ILE A 171 -0.09 -11.37 -2.72
N GLU A 172 -1.29 -11.90 -2.90
CA GLU A 172 -1.93 -11.97 -4.21
C GLU A 172 -2.81 -10.75 -4.50
N ASN A 173 -3.37 -10.12 -3.48
CA ASN A 173 -4.42 -9.15 -3.69
C ASN A 173 -4.12 -7.81 -3.03
N ALA A 174 -4.65 -6.72 -3.64
CA ALA A 174 -4.55 -5.39 -3.07
C ALA A 174 -5.82 -4.57 -3.30
N LYS A 175 -6.14 -3.72 -2.31
CA LYS A 175 -7.17 -2.69 -2.45
C LYS A 175 -6.59 -1.34 -2.06
N GLY A 176 -6.74 -0.36 -2.94
CA GLY A 176 -6.43 1.05 -2.73
C GLY A 176 -7.45 1.77 -1.86
N GLY A 177 -7.24 3.05 -1.65
CA GLY A 177 -8.06 3.92 -0.83
C GLY A 177 -9.10 4.74 -1.62
N THR A 178 -9.22 6.01 -1.28
CA THR A 178 -10.18 6.92 -1.92
C THR A 178 -9.52 8.01 -2.77
N LYS A 179 -8.21 8.02 -2.85
CA LYS A 179 -7.39 8.97 -3.63
C LYS A 179 -6.74 8.24 -4.82
N ALA A 180 -6.01 9.00 -5.61
CA ALA A 180 -5.23 8.45 -6.72
C ALA A 180 -4.09 7.58 -6.18
N ASP A 181 -4.21 6.28 -6.35
CA ASP A 181 -3.34 5.26 -5.79
C ASP A 181 -2.41 4.66 -6.86
N THR A 182 -1.31 4.07 -6.42
CA THR A 182 -0.43 3.29 -7.27
C THR A 182 -0.31 1.88 -6.71
N ILE A 183 -0.73 0.87 -7.47
CA ILE A 183 -0.68 -0.53 -7.04
C ILE A 183 0.05 -1.35 -8.10
N ILE A 184 1.06 -2.08 -7.65
CA ILE A 184 1.86 -2.98 -8.47
C ILE A 184 1.69 -4.40 -7.94
N GLY A 185 1.22 -5.29 -8.80
CA GLY A 185 1.14 -6.73 -8.57
C GLY A 185 2.51 -7.42 -8.55
N ASN A 186 2.49 -8.73 -8.62
CA ASN A 186 3.69 -9.56 -8.65
C ASN A 186 3.62 -10.60 -9.80
N SER A 187 4.38 -11.67 -9.72
CA SER A 187 4.40 -12.71 -10.77
C SER A 187 3.28 -13.76 -10.64
N THR A 188 2.45 -13.69 -9.62
CA THR A 188 1.28 -14.57 -9.44
C THR A 188 0.03 -13.90 -10.01
N SER A 189 -1.08 -14.63 -10.06
CA SER A 189 -2.37 -14.03 -10.45
C SER A 189 -2.87 -13.11 -9.35
N ASN A 190 -3.12 -11.84 -9.67
CA ASN A 190 -3.52 -10.83 -8.72
C ASN A 190 -4.97 -10.36 -8.93
N GLN A 191 -5.64 -9.99 -7.83
CA GLN A 191 -6.87 -9.22 -7.87
C GLN A 191 -6.61 -7.85 -7.26
N ILE A 192 -6.72 -6.80 -8.07
CA ILE A 192 -6.39 -5.44 -7.68
C ILE A 192 -7.62 -4.55 -7.81
N THR A 193 -7.95 -3.83 -6.75
CA THR A 193 -9.03 -2.84 -6.70
C THR A 193 -8.43 -1.47 -6.41
N GLY A 194 -8.59 -0.49 -7.31
CA GLY A 194 -8.18 0.89 -7.06
C GLY A 194 -9.08 1.58 -6.03
N ASN A 195 -10.37 1.29 -6.06
CA ASN A 195 -11.49 1.95 -5.39
C ASN A 195 -11.73 3.35 -5.95
N GLY A 196 -11.52 4.41 -5.18
CA GLY A 196 -11.84 5.76 -5.62
C GLY A 196 -10.60 6.57 -5.94
N GLY A 197 -10.68 7.39 -6.97
CA GLY A 197 -9.55 8.17 -7.45
C GLY A 197 -9.24 7.90 -8.91
N ASN A 198 -8.11 8.40 -9.38
CA ASN A 198 -7.59 8.07 -10.70
C ASN A 198 -6.32 7.23 -10.49
N ASP A 199 -6.47 5.93 -10.52
CA ASP A 199 -5.48 5.01 -10.06
C ASP A 199 -4.53 4.56 -11.18
N THR A 200 -3.33 4.17 -10.80
CA THR A 200 -2.37 3.49 -11.67
C THR A 200 -2.17 2.07 -11.15
N LEU A 201 -2.69 1.12 -11.89
CA LEU A 201 -2.67 -0.29 -11.54
C LEU A 201 -1.79 -1.05 -12.53
N ASP A 202 -0.89 -1.89 -12.03
CA ASP A 202 -0.02 -2.76 -12.84
C ASP A 202 -0.17 -4.19 -12.34
N GLY A 203 -0.72 -5.10 -13.16
CA GLY A 203 -0.88 -6.51 -12.83
C GLY A 203 0.45 -7.26 -12.75
N ALA A 204 1.48 -6.73 -13.43
CA ALA A 204 2.82 -7.30 -13.59
C ALA A 204 2.80 -8.61 -14.38
N GLY A 205 2.73 -9.75 -13.75
CA GLY A 205 2.71 -11.04 -14.46
C GLY A 205 1.81 -12.05 -13.78
N GLY A 206 1.25 -12.94 -14.56
CA GLY A 206 0.23 -13.88 -14.07
C GLY A 206 -1.03 -13.81 -14.93
N THR A 207 -2.15 -14.06 -14.32
CA THR A 207 -3.48 -13.78 -14.88
C THR A 207 -4.22 -12.86 -13.93
N ASP A 208 -4.33 -11.59 -14.30
CA ASP A 208 -4.67 -10.53 -13.38
C ASP A 208 -6.04 -9.94 -13.64
N TYR A 209 -6.73 -9.61 -12.57
CA TYR A 209 -8.06 -8.99 -12.58
C TYR A 209 -8.01 -7.61 -11.93
N ALA A 210 -8.35 -6.58 -12.69
CA ALA A 210 -8.72 -5.27 -12.12
C ALA A 210 -10.20 -5.31 -11.73
N ILE A 211 -10.51 -4.98 -10.48
CA ILE A 211 -11.84 -5.17 -9.89
C ILE A 211 -12.57 -3.83 -9.79
N PHE A 212 -13.78 -3.77 -10.34
CA PHE A 212 -14.68 -2.61 -10.35
C PHE A 212 -16.03 -2.97 -9.73
N SER A 213 -16.54 -2.13 -8.83
CA SER A 213 -17.76 -2.39 -8.07
C SER A 213 -19.05 -2.20 -8.87
N GLY A 214 -19.01 -1.39 -9.94
CA GLY A 214 -20.18 -1.07 -10.78
C GLY A 214 -20.42 -2.09 -11.90
N ALA A 215 -21.57 -1.95 -12.59
CA ALA A 215 -21.86 -2.74 -13.79
C ALA A 215 -21.05 -2.25 -15.00
N LEU A 216 -20.64 -3.14 -15.90
CA LEU A 216 -19.84 -2.80 -17.09
C LEU A 216 -20.40 -1.62 -17.90
N ALA A 217 -21.72 -1.53 -18.01
CA ALA A 217 -22.40 -0.44 -18.75
C ALA A 217 -22.14 0.97 -18.16
N ASN A 218 -21.64 1.05 -16.94
CA ASN A 218 -21.30 2.30 -16.26
C ASN A 218 -19.90 2.80 -16.58
N TYR A 219 -19.12 2.02 -17.33
CA TYR A 219 -17.71 2.33 -17.59
C TYR A 219 -17.42 2.52 -19.07
N THR A 220 -16.46 3.36 -19.36
CA THR A 220 -15.85 3.47 -20.69
C THR A 220 -14.46 2.82 -20.63
N ILE A 221 -14.21 1.87 -21.53
CA ILE A 221 -12.93 1.17 -21.64
C ILE A 221 -12.24 1.59 -22.93
N THR A 222 -11.00 1.99 -22.86
CA THR A 222 -10.14 2.30 -24.01
C THR A 222 -8.78 1.60 -23.87
N GLY A 223 -8.14 1.27 -24.97
CA GLY A 223 -6.87 0.51 -24.95
C GLY A 223 -7.06 -0.99 -24.90
N ASN A 224 -6.08 -1.70 -24.35
CA ASN A 224 -6.05 -3.17 -24.26
C ASN A 224 -5.26 -3.64 -23.03
N GLY A 225 -5.09 -4.96 -22.86
CA GLY A 225 -4.47 -5.56 -21.67
C GLY A 225 -3.06 -5.08 -21.34
N THR A 226 -2.25 -4.66 -22.32
CA THR A 226 -0.93 -4.08 -22.06
C THR A 226 -1.00 -2.65 -21.53
N SER A 227 -2.05 -1.90 -21.94
CA SER A 227 -2.35 -0.56 -21.42
C SER A 227 -3.79 -0.21 -21.74
N ALA A 228 -4.64 -0.21 -20.73
CA ALA A 228 -6.04 0.19 -20.83
C ALA A 228 -6.31 1.38 -19.90
N GLN A 229 -7.33 2.16 -20.25
CA GLN A 229 -7.94 3.15 -19.36
C GLN A 229 -9.41 2.77 -19.16
N ILE A 230 -9.84 2.73 -17.91
CA ILE A 230 -11.21 2.44 -17.49
C ILE A 230 -11.75 3.64 -16.72
N THR A 231 -12.77 4.27 -17.26
CA THR A 231 -13.39 5.46 -16.66
C THR A 231 -14.79 5.12 -16.15
N ASP A 232 -15.03 5.40 -14.88
CA ASP A 232 -16.35 5.31 -14.25
C ASP A 232 -17.17 6.55 -14.62
N ASN A 233 -18.28 6.35 -15.34
CA ASN A 233 -19.12 7.44 -15.83
C ASN A 233 -20.22 7.87 -14.84
N VAL A 234 -20.44 7.11 -13.75
CA VAL A 234 -21.59 7.32 -12.85
C VAL A 234 -21.24 7.23 -11.35
N GLY A 235 -20.11 6.64 -10.99
CA GLY A 235 -19.67 6.43 -9.61
C GLY A 235 -18.51 7.31 -9.22
N SER A 236 -17.70 6.84 -8.29
CA SER A 236 -16.56 7.55 -7.72
C SER A 236 -15.21 6.85 -7.97
N ASN A 237 -15.19 5.80 -8.80
CA ASN A 237 -13.93 5.07 -9.06
C ASN A 237 -12.96 5.89 -9.94
N GLY A 238 -13.43 6.97 -10.57
CA GLY A 238 -12.58 7.85 -11.36
C GLY A 238 -12.18 7.29 -12.72
N SER A 239 -10.94 7.53 -13.12
CA SER A 239 -10.41 7.08 -14.43
C SER A 239 -9.04 6.43 -14.21
N ASP A 240 -9.02 5.11 -14.26
CA ASP A 240 -7.87 4.30 -13.90
C ASP A 240 -7.05 3.90 -15.11
N VAL A 241 -5.74 3.89 -14.94
CA VAL A 241 -4.78 3.38 -15.93
C VAL A 241 -4.34 2.00 -15.52
N LEU A 242 -4.65 1.01 -16.37
CA LEU A 242 -4.30 -0.38 -16.18
C LEU A 242 -3.11 -0.75 -17.07
N LYS A 243 -2.16 -1.51 -16.53
CA LYS A 243 -1.07 -2.12 -17.27
C LYS A 243 -0.99 -3.60 -16.95
N ASN A 244 -0.71 -4.43 -17.95
CA ASN A 244 -0.47 -5.86 -17.79
C ASN A 244 -1.64 -6.59 -17.08
N PHE A 245 -2.88 -6.28 -17.44
CA PHE A 245 -4.07 -7.00 -16.98
C PHE A 245 -4.70 -7.79 -18.10
N GLU A 246 -5.12 -9.02 -17.84
CA GLU A 246 -5.90 -9.83 -18.77
C GLU A 246 -7.38 -9.49 -18.68
N TYR A 247 -7.87 -9.17 -17.45
CA TYR A 247 -9.28 -8.98 -17.23
C TYR A 247 -9.61 -7.75 -16.41
N ALA A 248 -10.73 -7.11 -16.74
CA ALA A 248 -11.43 -6.17 -15.87
C ALA A 248 -12.73 -6.83 -15.40
N ARG A 249 -12.91 -6.99 -14.09
CA ARG A 249 -14.09 -7.60 -13.47
C ARG A 249 -15.02 -6.53 -12.96
N PHE A 250 -16.25 -6.54 -13.50
CA PHE A 250 -17.35 -5.68 -13.08
C PHE A 250 -18.37 -6.46 -12.27
N SER A 251 -19.31 -5.76 -11.63
CA SER A 251 -20.32 -6.43 -10.81
C SER A 251 -21.19 -7.45 -11.58
N ASN A 252 -21.23 -7.43 -12.89
CA ASN A 252 -22.06 -8.28 -13.73
C ASN A 252 -21.33 -8.97 -14.88
N HIS A 253 -20.11 -8.55 -15.24
CA HIS A 253 -19.34 -9.11 -16.34
C HIS A 253 -17.85 -9.11 -16.04
N ASP A 254 -17.15 -10.13 -16.54
CA ASP A 254 -15.71 -10.08 -16.77
C ASP A 254 -15.47 -9.63 -18.21
N TYR A 255 -14.57 -8.67 -18.39
CA TYR A 255 -14.18 -8.12 -19.68
C TYR A 255 -12.75 -8.54 -19.97
N ASP A 256 -12.54 -9.29 -21.03
CA ASP A 256 -11.20 -9.67 -21.52
C ASP A 256 -10.59 -8.46 -22.23
N LEU A 257 -9.55 -7.90 -21.65
CA LEU A 257 -8.87 -6.71 -22.16
C LEU A 257 -8.07 -6.97 -23.44
N SER A 258 -7.72 -8.23 -23.71
CA SER A 258 -6.97 -8.60 -24.91
C SER A 258 -7.88 -8.71 -26.14
N THR A 259 -9.07 -9.22 -25.96
CA THR A 259 -10.04 -9.48 -27.05
C THR A 259 -11.17 -8.45 -27.12
N GLY A 260 -11.39 -7.68 -26.09
CA GLY A 260 -12.53 -6.76 -25.98
C GLY A 260 -13.87 -7.47 -25.80
N VAL A 261 -13.87 -8.70 -25.32
CA VAL A 261 -15.09 -9.53 -25.15
C VAL A 261 -15.52 -9.54 -23.69
N ALA A 262 -16.80 -9.24 -23.47
CA ALA A 262 -17.41 -9.37 -22.15
C ALA A 262 -18.07 -10.74 -21.99
N SER A 263 -17.91 -11.36 -20.81
CA SER A 263 -18.59 -12.58 -20.41
C SER A 263 -19.32 -12.37 -19.08
N ILE A 264 -20.41 -13.11 -18.83
CA ILE A 264 -21.11 -13.05 -17.55
C ILE A 264 -20.20 -13.57 -16.45
N THR A 265 -20.09 -12.82 -15.35
CA THR A 265 -19.22 -13.21 -14.20
C THR A 265 -19.71 -14.52 -13.60
N SER A 266 -18.89 -15.56 -13.67
CA SER A 266 -19.27 -16.95 -13.36
C SER A 266 -19.73 -17.18 -11.90
N TRP A 267 -19.29 -16.35 -10.96
CA TRP A 267 -19.67 -16.49 -9.55
C TRP A 267 -21.15 -16.08 -9.27
N LYS A 268 -21.81 -15.35 -10.17
CA LYS A 268 -23.25 -15.04 -10.05
C LYS A 268 -24.16 -16.15 -10.60
N ASN A 269 -23.62 -17.14 -11.30
CA ASN A 269 -24.40 -18.27 -11.85
C ASN A 269 -24.67 -19.39 -10.83
N THR A 270 -24.26 -19.25 -9.57
CA THR A 270 -24.52 -20.24 -8.52
C THR A 270 -25.79 -19.98 -7.70
N GLU A 271 -26.49 -18.88 -7.94
CA GLU A 271 -27.85 -18.69 -7.41
C GLU A 271 -28.83 -19.49 -8.27
N PRO A 272 -29.59 -20.42 -7.69
CA PRO A 272 -30.64 -21.12 -8.42
C PRO A 272 -31.67 -20.08 -8.87
N ASP A 273 -32.01 -20.10 -10.18
CA ASP A 273 -33.03 -19.28 -10.80
C ASP A 273 -34.43 -19.63 -10.22
N TYR A 274 -34.77 -19.01 -9.10
CA TYR A 274 -36.11 -19.14 -8.49
C TYR A 274 -37.22 -18.39 -9.26
N ALA A 275 -36.90 -17.75 -10.40
CA ALA A 275 -37.85 -16.99 -11.20
C ALA A 275 -38.64 -17.83 -12.22
N LYS A 276 -38.53 -19.17 -12.18
CA LYS A 276 -39.19 -20.08 -13.15
C LYS A 276 -40.22 -21.03 -12.57
N TYR A 277 -40.85 -20.69 -11.43
CA TYR A 277 -42.01 -21.49 -10.98
C TYR A 277 -43.12 -20.58 -10.48
#